data_10ee9ff37500680d244dc4c9deb3d8d2
#
_entry.id   10ee9ff37500680d244dc4c9deb3d8d2
#
_cell.length_a   1.000
_cell.length_b   1.000
_cell.length_c   1.000
_cell.angle_alpha   90.00
_cell.angle_beta   90.00
_cell.angle_gamma   90.00
#
_symmetry.space_group_name_H-M   'P 1'
#
loop_
_entity.id
_entity.type
_entity.pdbx_description
1 polymer ?
#
loop_
_entity_poly.entity_id
_entity_poly.type
_entity_poly.pdbx_seq_one_letter_code
_entity_poly.pdbx_strand_id
1 'polypeptide(L)'
;MVPSLRRVALSSLVLLSAAAAAAVAQDTTSRVRELDPLARLSEGARYQVELLLDSAKVSGLPTTPLESKALEGIAKRADGRRIVAEVRKVFRSLRDARAALGPSASTDELNAAAGALRMGITPAELAHLVKTRHEKQLTVPLVVLSDLITRGVPRDTASQTIFSLWQRGAADDDFLGLWRGVERDIVSGTAPGVALLNRAREIPSRGPPPAAPPASSARPDRSENSNP
;
A
#
# COMPACT_ATOMS: atom_id res chain seq x y z
N MET A 1 -69.83 -26.04 -41.49
CA MET A 1 -68.75 -25.09 -41.76
C MET A 1 -68.49 -24.28 -40.50
N VAL A 2 -67.43 -24.60 -39.77
CA VAL A 2 -66.95 -23.82 -38.62
C VAL A 2 -65.43 -23.68 -38.75
N PRO A 3 -64.87 -22.50 -38.87
CA PRO A 3 -63.43 -22.31 -38.75
C PRO A 3 -62.98 -21.70 -37.44
N SER A 4 -62.12 -22.42 -36.77
CA SER A 4 -60.87 -21.97 -36.16
C SER A 4 -60.85 -20.73 -35.26
N LEU A 5 -61.00 -21.02 -33.95
CA LEU A 5 -60.65 -20.18 -32.82
C LEU A 5 -59.48 -20.81 -32.00
N ARG A 6 -58.28 -20.90 -32.57
CA ARG A 6 -57.12 -21.52 -31.85
C ARG A 6 -55.80 -20.84 -32.05
N ARG A 7 -55.71 -19.55 -32.42
CA ARG A 7 -54.42 -18.87 -32.68
C ARG A 7 -54.14 -17.60 -31.89
N VAL A 8 -54.94 -17.23 -30.89
CA VAL A 8 -54.76 -15.98 -30.16
C VAL A 8 -54.16 -16.16 -28.75
N ALA A 9 -54.14 -17.39 -28.19
CA ALA A 9 -53.76 -17.63 -26.81
C ALA A 9 -52.23 -17.82 -26.56
N LEU A 10 -51.40 -17.97 -27.61
CA LEU A 10 -49.97 -18.25 -27.44
C LEU A 10 -49.07 -17.01 -27.43
N SER A 11 -49.55 -15.87 -27.92
CA SER A 11 -48.73 -14.64 -27.99
C SER A 11 -48.69 -13.86 -26.68
N SER A 12 -49.67 -14.05 -25.77
CA SER A 12 -49.74 -13.30 -24.50
C SER A 12 -48.86 -13.88 -23.40
N LEU A 13 -48.46 -15.15 -23.52
CA LEU A 13 -47.65 -15.81 -22.47
C LEU A 13 -46.15 -15.48 -22.57
N VAL A 14 -45.66 -15.20 -23.76
CA VAL A 14 -44.25 -14.87 -24.02
C VAL A 14 -43.90 -13.45 -23.57
N LEU A 15 -44.82 -12.51 -23.65
CA LEU A 15 -44.60 -11.12 -23.18
C LEU A 15 -44.56 -10.97 -21.68
N LEU A 16 -45.27 -11.86 -20.91
CA LEU A 16 -45.27 -11.80 -19.46
C LEU A 16 -43.97 -12.33 -18.84
N SER A 17 -43.29 -13.30 -19.50
CA SER A 17 -42.03 -13.86 -19.02
C SER A 17 -40.84 -12.92 -19.22
N ALA A 18 -40.85 -12.08 -20.24
CA ALA A 18 -39.81 -11.10 -20.49
C ALA A 18 -39.83 -9.93 -19.49
N ALA A 19 -41.01 -9.52 -19.02
CA ALA A 19 -41.15 -8.46 -18.04
C ALA A 19 -40.71 -8.92 -16.64
N ALA A 20 -40.93 -10.16 -16.26
CA ALA A 20 -40.47 -10.71 -15.00
C ALA A 20 -38.94 -10.86 -14.94
N ALA A 21 -38.31 -11.26 -16.04
CA ALA A 21 -36.84 -11.37 -16.11
C ALA A 21 -36.17 -9.99 -16.03
N ALA A 22 -36.74 -8.97 -16.63
CA ALA A 22 -36.24 -7.59 -16.56
C ALA A 22 -36.36 -7.00 -15.14
N ALA A 23 -37.45 -7.29 -14.43
CA ALA A 23 -37.65 -6.82 -13.05
C ALA A 23 -36.66 -7.46 -12.08
N VAL A 24 -36.36 -8.76 -12.20
CA VAL A 24 -35.37 -9.46 -11.38
C VAL A 24 -33.95 -8.94 -11.65
N ALA A 25 -33.60 -8.66 -12.92
CA ALA A 25 -32.31 -8.11 -13.27
C ALA A 25 -32.11 -6.69 -12.73
N GLN A 26 -33.16 -5.87 -12.71
CA GLN A 26 -33.13 -4.51 -12.14
C GLN A 26 -33.00 -4.53 -10.62
N ASP A 27 -33.69 -5.44 -9.93
CA ASP A 27 -33.60 -5.58 -8.47
C ASP A 27 -32.20 -6.05 -8.02
N THR A 28 -31.59 -6.99 -8.75
CA THR A 28 -30.23 -7.46 -8.49
C THR A 28 -29.21 -6.36 -8.72
N THR A 29 -29.35 -5.58 -9.79
CA THR A 29 -28.46 -4.44 -10.09
C THR A 29 -28.60 -3.33 -9.04
N SER A 30 -29.82 -3.08 -8.56
CA SER A 30 -30.07 -2.11 -7.50
C SER A 30 -29.47 -2.54 -6.17
N ARG A 31 -29.57 -3.80 -5.78
CA ARG A 31 -28.97 -4.36 -4.55
C ARG A 31 -27.45 -4.36 -4.60
N VAL A 32 -26.85 -4.71 -5.73
CA VAL A 32 -25.38 -4.64 -5.91
C VAL A 32 -24.90 -3.20 -5.81
N ARG A 33 -25.65 -2.23 -6.35
CA ARG A 33 -25.34 -0.80 -6.25
C ARG A 33 -25.49 -0.27 -4.82
N GLU A 34 -26.40 -0.81 -4.03
CA GLU A 34 -26.61 -0.44 -2.61
C GLU A 34 -25.49 -0.96 -1.71
N LEU A 35 -24.83 -2.06 -2.11
CA LEU A 35 -23.67 -2.66 -1.43
C LEU A 35 -22.33 -2.05 -1.86
N ASP A 36 -22.31 -1.23 -2.95
CA ASP A 36 -21.09 -0.58 -3.39
C ASP A 36 -20.84 0.70 -2.58
N PRO A 37 -19.82 0.74 -1.73
CA PRO A 37 -19.52 1.91 -0.91
C PRO A 37 -19.27 3.18 -1.72
N LEU A 38 -18.78 3.05 -2.97
CA LEU A 38 -18.52 4.17 -3.89
C LEU A 38 -19.81 4.72 -4.52
N ALA A 39 -20.95 4.03 -4.42
CA ALA A 39 -22.24 4.50 -4.93
C ALA A 39 -22.71 5.82 -4.28
N ARG A 40 -22.13 6.19 -3.14
CA ARG A 40 -22.40 7.48 -2.47
C ARG A 40 -21.69 8.68 -3.12
N LEU A 41 -20.77 8.45 -4.03
CA LEU A 41 -20.14 9.50 -4.82
C LEU A 41 -21.06 9.94 -5.95
N SER A 42 -20.92 11.21 -6.37
CA SER A 42 -21.50 11.62 -7.65
C SER A 42 -20.93 10.78 -8.79
N GLU A 43 -21.70 10.56 -9.86
CA GLU A 43 -21.33 9.71 -10.98
C GLU A 43 -19.94 10.09 -11.56
N GLY A 44 -19.68 11.39 -11.75
CA GLY A 44 -18.38 11.84 -12.25
C GLY A 44 -17.22 11.60 -11.29
N ALA A 45 -17.42 11.74 -9.97
CA ALA A 45 -16.39 11.46 -8.97
C ALA A 45 -16.12 9.94 -8.87
N ARG A 46 -17.18 9.13 -8.89
CA ARG A 46 -17.10 7.68 -8.91
C ARG A 46 -16.29 7.18 -10.10
N TYR A 47 -16.65 7.62 -11.31
CA TYR A 47 -15.94 7.26 -12.54
C TYR A 47 -14.44 7.58 -12.45
N GLN A 48 -14.07 8.76 -11.92
CA GLN A 48 -12.67 9.14 -11.76
C GLN A 48 -11.93 8.26 -10.74
N VAL A 49 -12.58 7.85 -9.65
CA VAL A 49 -12.00 6.92 -8.66
C VAL A 49 -11.80 5.53 -9.29
N GLU A 50 -12.80 5.02 -10.01
CA GLU A 50 -12.72 3.73 -10.72
C GLU A 50 -11.57 3.71 -11.73
N LEU A 51 -11.39 4.77 -12.52
CA LEU A 51 -10.25 4.90 -13.44
C LEU A 51 -8.88 4.83 -12.72
N LEU A 52 -8.78 5.43 -11.53
CA LEU A 52 -7.54 5.37 -10.74
C LEU A 52 -7.30 3.96 -10.18
N LEU A 53 -8.36 3.26 -9.75
CA LEU A 53 -8.27 1.88 -9.30
C LEU A 53 -7.84 0.93 -10.43
N ASP A 54 -8.42 1.09 -11.61
CA ASP A 54 -8.05 0.27 -12.77
C ASP A 54 -6.62 0.57 -13.24
N SER A 55 -6.21 1.83 -13.24
CA SER A 55 -4.83 2.22 -13.53
C SER A 55 -3.84 1.61 -12.53
N ALA A 56 -4.22 1.53 -11.25
CA ALA A 56 -3.41 0.89 -10.21
C ALA A 56 -3.28 -0.62 -10.48
N LYS A 57 -4.39 -1.32 -10.78
CA LYS A 57 -4.38 -2.75 -11.13
C LYS A 57 -3.47 -3.05 -12.32
N VAL A 58 -3.64 -2.30 -13.41
CA VAL A 58 -2.82 -2.46 -14.63
C VAL A 58 -1.33 -2.22 -14.34
N SER A 59 -1.02 -1.29 -13.43
CA SER A 59 0.36 -0.97 -13.02
C SER A 59 0.92 -1.92 -11.94
N GLY A 60 0.19 -2.94 -11.50
CA GLY A 60 0.59 -3.85 -10.42
C GLY A 60 0.75 -3.15 -9.07
N LEU A 61 -0.01 -2.07 -8.84
CA LEU A 61 -0.03 -1.34 -7.59
C LEU A 61 -1.18 -1.81 -6.69
N PRO A 62 -1.04 -1.76 -5.36
CA PRO A 62 -2.13 -2.11 -4.45
C PRO A 62 -3.29 -1.11 -4.58
N THR A 63 -4.53 -1.62 -4.71
CA THR A 63 -5.75 -0.78 -4.80
C THR A 63 -6.32 -0.41 -3.44
N THR A 64 -6.13 -1.25 -2.43
CA THR A 64 -6.67 -1.06 -1.08
C THR A 64 -6.42 0.34 -0.49
N PRO A 65 -5.22 0.96 -0.62
CA PRO A 65 -5.02 2.32 -0.11
C PRO A 65 -5.84 3.38 -0.84
N LEU A 66 -6.12 3.20 -2.14
CA LEU A 66 -6.96 4.09 -2.92
C LEU A 66 -8.42 3.97 -2.49
N GLU A 67 -8.91 2.74 -2.37
CA GLU A 67 -10.27 2.42 -1.89
C GLU A 67 -10.48 2.98 -0.48
N SER A 68 -9.56 2.71 0.44
CA SER A 68 -9.61 3.23 1.81
C SER A 68 -9.67 4.76 1.84
N LYS A 69 -8.89 5.45 0.98
CA LYS A 69 -8.91 6.91 0.91
C LYS A 69 -10.23 7.45 0.35
N ALA A 70 -10.82 6.78 -0.63
CA ALA A 70 -12.15 7.13 -1.14
C ALA A 70 -13.22 6.97 -0.06
N LEU A 71 -13.22 5.83 0.64
CA LEU A 71 -14.16 5.54 1.73
C LEU A 71 -14.01 6.50 2.91
N GLU A 72 -12.79 6.87 3.27
CA GLU A 72 -12.53 7.91 4.27
C GLU A 72 -13.16 9.25 3.89
N GLY A 73 -13.00 9.64 2.62
CA GLY A 73 -13.60 10.87 2.11
C GLY A 73 -15.14 10.84 2.14
N ILE A 74 -15.73 9.71 1.77
CA ILE A 74 -17.19 9.48 1.83
C ILE A 74 -17.68 9.55 3.28
N ALA A 75 -17.00 8.89 4.22
CA ALA A 75 -17.35 8.91 5.63
C ALA A 75 -17.30 10.33 6.23
N LYS A 76 -16.32 11.13 5.79
CA LYS A 76 -16.17 12.53 6.18
C LYS A 76 -17.12 13.49 5.41
N ARG A 77 -17.98 12.99 4.53
CA ARG A 77 -18.87 13.77 3.66
C ARG A 77 -18.12 14.85 2.86
N ALA A 78 -16.90 14.56 2.43
CA ALA A 78 -16.11 15.49 1.63
C ALA A 78 -16.69 15.62 0.22
N ASP A 79 -16.44 16.79 -0.41
CA ASP A 79 -16.81 17.02 -1.82
C ASP A 79 -16.14 15.98 -2.74
N GLY A 80 -16.87 15.50 -3.76
CA GLY A 80 -16.39 14.46 -4.67
C GLY A 80 -15.10 14.83 -5.39
N ARG A 81 -14.90 16.08 -5.80
CA ARG A 81 -13.65 16.56 -6.40
C ARG A 81 -12.47 16.46 -5.44
N ARG A 82 -12.71 16.77 -4.16
CA ARG A 82 -11.70 16.65 -3.11
C ARG A 82 -11.33 15.19 -2.87
N ILE A 83 -12.32 14.29 -2.85
CA ILE A 83 -12.08 12.83 -2.72
C ILE A 83 -11.19 12.34 -3.88
N VAL A 84 -11.56 12.64 -5.12
CA VAL A 84 -10.76 12.28 -6.31
C VAL A 84 -9.34 12.83 -6.22
N ALA A 85 -9.15 14.08 -5.79
CA ALA A 85 -7.84 14.69 -5.64
C ALA A 85 -6.98 13.94 -4.61
N GLU A 86 -7.54 13.54 -3.46
CA GLU A 86 -6.82 12.79 -2.43
C GLU A 86 -6.49 11.36 -2.87
N VAL A 87 -7.42 10.65 -3.54
CA VAL A 87 -7.16 9.33 -4.13
C VAL A 87 -6.04 9.41 -5.18
N ARG A 88 -6.04 10.46 -6.01
CA ARG A 88 -4.97 10.71 -6.99
C ARG A 88 -3.61 10.96 -6.35
N LYS A 89 -3.56 11.60 -5.17
CA LYS A 89 -2.30 11.76 -4.41
C LYS A 89 -1.79 10.39 -3.94
N VAL A 90 -2.67 9.53 -3.42
CA VAL A 90 -2.30 8.17 -3.01
C VAL A 90 -1.76 7.37 -4.21
N PHE A 91 -2.44 7.42 -5.34
CA PHE A 91 -1.99 6.74 -6.57
C PHE A 91 -0.60 7.21 -7.00
N ARG A 92 -0.35 8.52 -7.01
CA ARG A 92 0.97 9.07 -7.35
C ARG A 92 2.04 8.59 -6.37
N SER A 93 1.77 8.63 -5.06
CA SER A 93 2.73 8.17 -4.05
C SER A 93 3.06 6.68 -4.21
N LEU A 94 2.09 5.82 -4.55
CA LEU A 94 2.34 4.40 -4.82
C LEU A 94 3.20 4.20 -6.08
N ARG A 95 2.95 4.98 -7.12
CA ARG A 95 3.73 4.94 -8.36
C ARG A 95 5.17 5.40 -8.12
N ASP A 96 5.35 6.47 -7.35
CA ASP A 96 6.68 7.01 -7.00
C ASP A 96 7.43 6.02 -6.07
N ALA A 97 6.71 5.36 -5.14
CA ALA A 97 7.26 4.29 -4.32
C ALA A 97 7.74 3.10 -5.18
N ARG A 98 6.92 2.66 -6.16
CA ARG A 98 7.32 1.60 -7.11
C ARG A 98 8.56 1.98 -7.90
N ALA A 99 8.65 3.22 -8.37
CA ALA A 99 9.81 3.70 -9.10
C ALA A 99 11.09 3.71 -8.24
N ALA A 100 10.97 4.06 -6.96
CA ALA A 100 12.10 4.10 -6.04
C ALA A 100 12.53 2.72 -5.52
N LEU A 101 11.57 1.84 -5.19
CA LEU A 101 11.82 0.52 -4.62
C LEU A 101 12.15 -0.55 -5.66
N GLY A 102 11.72 -0.36 -6.91
CA GLY A 102 11.87 -1.33 -7.99
C GLY A 102 10.72 -2.33 -8.11
N PRO A 103 10.76 -3.21 -9.13
CA PRO A 103 9.65 -4.11 -9.48
C PRO A 103 9.41 -5.23 -8.45
N SER A 104 10.43 -5.61 -7.69
CA SER A 104 10.35 -6.70 -6.70
C SER A 104 9.80 -6.27 -5.33
N ALA A 105 9.48 -4.97 -5.14
CA ALA A 105 8.96 -4.48 -3.88
C ALA A 105 7.62 -5.15 -3.55
N SER A 106 7.47 -5.60 -2.30
CA SER A 106 6.23 -6.18 -1.80
C SER A 106 5.12 -5.14 -1.69
N THR A 107 3.88 -5.61 -1.60
CA THR A 107 2.72 -4.72 -1.35
C THR A 107 2.90 -3.90 -0.07
N ASP A 108 3.43 -4.52 0.99
CA ASP A 108 3.63 -3.86 2.28
C ASP A 108 4.73 -2.79 2.20
N GLU A 109 5.83 -3.08 1.50
CA GLU A 109 6.87 -2.07 1.24
C GLU A 109 6.34 -0.89 0.42
N LEU A 110 5.53 -1.15 -0.61
CA LEU A 110 4.90 -0.10 -1.41
C LEU A 110 3.99 0.79 -0.57
N ASN A 111 3.18 0.18 0.27
CA ASN A 111 2.26 0.91 1.15
C ASN A 111 3.02 1.77 2.16
N ALA A 112 4.05 1.20 2.80
CA ALA A 112 4.90 1.91 3.76
C ALA A 112 5.66 3.06 3.09
N ALA A 113 6.27 2.83 1.93
CA ALA A 113 6.98 3.85 1.18
C ALA A 113 6.06 4.96 0.67
N ALA A 114 4.88 4.63 0.14
CA ALA A 114 3.88 5.62 -0.26
C ALA A 114 3.39 6.44 0.94
N GLY A 115 3.29 5.83 2.13
CA GLY A 115 3.02 6.51 3.39
C GLY A 115 4.10 7.54 3.71
N ALA A 116 5.36 7.14 3.71
CA ALA A 116 6.51 8.00 4.00
C ALA A 116 6.64 9.17 2.99
N LEU A 117 6.41 8.91 1.69
CA LEU A 117 6.38 9.96 0.67
C LEU A 117 5.31 11.02 0.96
N ARG A 118 4.14 10.61 1.44
CA ARG A 118 3.07 11.55 1.84
C ARG A 118 3.40 12.34 3.11
N MET A 119 4.28 11.81 3.96
CA MET A 119 4.81 12.52 5.13
C MET A 119 6.00 13.44 4.77
N GLY A 120 6.32 13.57 3.47
CA GLY A 120 7.31 14.50 2.96
C GLY A 120 8.71 13.90 2.74
N ILE A 121 8.88 12.59 2.93
CA ILE A 121 10.10 11.92 2.48
C ILE A 121 10.18 12.02 0.96
N THR A 122 11.36 12.33 0.44
CA THR A 122 11.56 12.48 -1.01
C THR A 122 11.83 11.13 -1.69
N PRO A 123 11.53 10.97 -2.98
CA PRO A 123 11.92 9.79 -3.73
C PRO A 123 13.43 9.51 -3.70
N ALA A 124 14.26 10.57 -3.63
CA ALA A 124 15.70 10.43 -3.54
C ALA A 124 16.15 9.84 -2.19
N GLU A 125 15.58 10.30 -1.09
CA GLU A 125 15.82 9.72 0.25
C GLU A 125 15.40 8.25 0.30
N LEU A 126 14.24 7.90 -0.26
CA LEU A 126 13.77 6.53 -0.34
C LEU A 126 14.72 5.66 -1.19
N ALA A 127 15.14 6.15 -2.36
CA ALA A 127 16.10 5.45 -3.22
C ALA A 127 17.46 5.25 -2.52
N HIS A 128 17.88 6.19 -1.68
CA HIS A 128 19.10 6.05 -0.88
C HIS A 128 18.96 4.90 0.15
N LEU A 129 17.83 4.79 0.84
CA LEU A 129 17.55 3.66 1.74
C LEU A 129 17.60 2.31 1.01
N VAL A 130 17.03 2.25 -0.19
CA VAL A 130 17.06 1.03 -1.02
C VAL A 130 18.49 0.60 -1.36
N LYS A 131 19.37 1.54 -1.71
CA LYS A 131 20.77 1.24 -2.03
C LYS A 131 21.55 0.68 -0.83
N THR A 132 21.16 1.04 0.37
CA THR A 132 21.82 0.61 1.62
C THR A 132 21.11 -0.59 2.28
N ARG A 133 20.09 -1.17 1.61
CA ARG A 133 19.36 -2.30 2.16
C ARG A 133 20.08 -3.62 1.90
N HIS A 134 20.79 -4.14 2.87
CA HIS A 134 21.41 -5.46 2.84
C HIS A 134 20.34 -6.59 2.92
N GLU A 135 19.59 -6.81 1.84
CA GLU A 135 18.51 -7.82 1.72
C GLU A 135 17.35 -7.69 2.74
N LYS A 136 17.33 -6.61 3.53
CA LYS A 136 16.27 -6.34 4.51
C LYS A 136 15.09 -5.62 3.87
N GLN A 137 13.90 -5.86 4.40
CA GLN A 137 12.70 -5.13 3.99
C GLN A 137 12.61 -3.77 4.67
N LEU A 138 12.12 -2.76 3.92
CA LEU A 138 11.98 -1.38 4.41
C LEU A 138 10.64 -1.12 5.10
N THR A 139 9.77 -2.12 5.21
CA THR A 139 8.41 -1.95 5.72
C THR A 139 8.40 -1.35 7.12
N VAL A 140 9.07 -2.00 8.08
CA VAL A 140 9.05 -1.55 9.49
C VAL A 140 9.68 -0.17 9.67
N PRO A 141 10.91 0.10 9.20
CA PRO A 141 11.50 1.43 9.36
C PRO A 141 10.67 2.55 8.73
N LEU A 142 10.04 2.32 7.56
CA LEU A 142 9.21 3.33 6.89
C LEU A 142 7.86 3.56 7.59
N VAL A 143 7.26 2.52 8.16
CA VAL A 143 6.05 2.64 8.98
C VAL A 143 6.36 3.43 10.24
N VAL A 144 7.44 3.07 10.96
CA VAL A 144 7.87 3.77 12.18
C VAL A 144 8.19 5.23 11.88
N LEU A 145 8.90 5.53 10.79
CA LEU A 145 9.18 6.89 10.34
C LEU A 145 7.89 7.70 10.18
N SER A 146 6.92 7.15 9.44
CA SER A 146 5.65 7.83 9.18
C SER A 146 4.85 8.09 10.45
N ASP A 147 4.84 7.13 11.37
CA ASP A 147 4.12 7.26 12.63
C ASP A 147 4.79 8.28 13.57
N LEU A 148 6.10 8.30 13.65
CA LEU A 148 6.85 9.30 14.44
C LEU A 148 6.54 10.73 13.95
N ILE A 149 6.50 10.96 12.64
CA ILE A 149 6.13 12.27 12.07
C ILE A 149 4.67 12.61 12.42
N THR A 150 3.76 11.65 12.33
CA THR A 150 2.34 11.82 12.69
C THR A 150 2.18 12.19 14.17
N ARG A 151 3.05 11.71 15.05
CA ARG A 151 3.07 12.03 16.49
C ARG A 151 3.78 13.34 16.82
N GLY A 152 4.18 14.11 15.80
CA GLY A 152 4.75 15.44 15.98
C GLY A 152 6.28 15.47 16.08
N VAL A 153 6.96 14.37 15.79
CA VAL A 153 8.42 14.43 15.61
C VAL A 153 8.71 15.23 14.33
N PRO A 154 9.61 16.24 14.38
CA PRO A 154 9.98 16.97 13.18
C PRO A 154 10.50 16.02 12.09
N ARG A 155 9.99 16.21 10.85
CA ARG A 155 10.27 15.34 9.71
C ARG A 155 11.76 15.06 9.53
N ASP A 156 12.59 16.11 9.55
CA ASP A 156 14.04 15.98 9.32
C ASP A 156 14.72 15.20 10.46
N THR A 157 14.31 15.43 11.70
CA THR A 157 14.80 14.66 12.86
C THR A 157 14.42 13.19 12.73
N ALA A 158 13.17 12.90 12.35
CA ALA A 158 12.69 11.53 12.18
C ALA A 158 13.46 10.82 11.05
N SER A 159 13.54 11.44 9.87
CA SER A 159 14.21 10.83 8.71
C SER A 159 15.71 10.59 8.96
N GLN A 160 16.44 11.58 9.47
CA GLN A 160 17.86 11.42 9.77
C GLN A 160 18.12 10.32 10.80
N THR A 161 17.29 10.25 11.84
CA THR A 161 17.43 9.24 12.88
C THR A 161 17.16 7.83 12.36
N ILE A 162 16.03 7.62 11.67
CA ILE A 162 15.66 6.31 11.11
C ILE A 162 16.69 5.86 10.07
N PHE A 163 17.15 6.75 9.19
CA PHE A 163 18.16 6.43 8.18
C PHE A 163 19.51 6.07 8.79
N SER A 164 19.92 6.81 9.83
CA SER A 164 21.17 6.51 10.57
C SER A 164 21.08 5.16 11.28
N LEU A 165 19.95 4.82 11.90
CA LEU A 165 19.73 3.52 12.55
C LEU A 165 19.76 2.39 11.50
N TRP A 166 19.09 2.60 10.36
CA TRP A 166 19.11 1.65 9.25
C TRP A 166 20.53 1.37 8.75
N GLN A 167 21.31 2.41 8.49
CA GLN A 167 22.71 2.29 8.04
C GLN A 167 23.61 1.58 9.07
N ARG A 168 23.31 1.74 10.37
CA ARG A 168 24.01 1.04 11.45
C ARG A 168 23.55 -0.40 11.66
N GLY A 169 22.66 -0.90 10.82
CA GLY A 169 22.20 -2.29 10.84
C GLY A 169 21.10 -2.60 11.84
N ALA A 170 20.36 -1.59 12.34
CA ALA A 170 19.23 -1.81 13.24
C ALA A 170 18.24 -2.84 12.66
N ALA A 171 17.72 -3.71 13.50
CA ALA A 171 16.71 -4.70 13.13
C ALA A 171 15.29 -4.15 13.35
N ASP A 172 14.30 -4.84 12.82
CA ASP A 172 12.90 -4.46 12.97
C ASP A 172 12.47 -4.30 14.43
N ASP A 173 12.95 -5.18 15.32
CA ASP A 173 12.68 -5.09 16.76
C ASP A 173 13.26 -3.81 17.40
N ASP A 174 14.41 -3.34 16.90
CA ASP A 174 15.01 -2.08 17.36
C ASP A 174 14.11 -0.90 16.99
N PHE A 175 13.58 -0.88 15.76
CA PHE A 175 12.64 0.17 15.33
C PHE A 175 11.32 0.13 16.09
N LEU A 176 10.78 -1.08 16.33
CA LEU A 176 9.55 -1.23 17.14
C LEU A 176 9.77 -0.86 18.60
N GLY A 177 10.94 -1.19 19.16
CA GLY A 177 11.34 -0.78 20.51
C GLY A 177 11.49 0.74 20.63
N LEU A 178 12.14 1.36 19.64
CA LEU A 178 12.26 2.81 19.52
C LEU A 178 10.88 3.48 19.53
N TRP A 179 9.99 3.04 18.66
CA TRP A 179 8.65 3.59 18.55
C TRP A 179 7.88 3.54 19.87
N ARG A 180 7.86 2.37 20.55
CA ARG A 180 7.19 2.21 21.85
C ARG A 180 7.81 3.08 22.94
N GLY A 181 9.14 3.25 22.93
CA GLY A 181 9.86 4.10 23.88
C GLY A 181 9.51 5.57 23.67
N VAL A 182 9.56 6.04 22.42
CA VAL A 182 9.21 7.41 22.05
C VAL A 182 7.76 7.74 22.40
N GLU A 183 6.81 6.84 22.08
CA GLU A 183 5.40 7.03 22.42
C GLU A 183 5.21 7.23 23.93
N ARG A 184 5.84 6.38 24.75
CA ARG A 184 5.77 6.46 26.20
C ARG A 184 6.33 7.77 26.74
N ASP A 185 7.45 8.22 26.19
CA ASP A 185 8.09 9.48 26.60
C ASP A 185 7.23 10.70 26.22
N ILE A 186 6.60 10.69 25.03
CA ILE A 186 5.66 11.74 24.60
C ILE A 186 4.46 11.79 25.52
N VAL A 187 3.87 10.65 25.87
CA VAL A 187 2.73 10.57 26.81
C VAL A 187 3.14 11.09 28.20
N SER A 188 4.41 10.90 28.59
CA SER A 188 4.97 11.44 29.86
C SER A 188 5.36 12.92 29.78
N GLY A 189 5.10 13.60 28.66
CA GLY A 189 5.32 15.04 28.50
C GLY A 189 6.67 15.43 27.87
N THR A 190 7.46 14.46 27.42
CA THR A 190 8.71 14.76 26.69
C THR A 190 8.41 15.27 25.27
N ALA A 191 9.09 16.32 24.84
CA ALA A 191 8.94 16.83 23.46
C ALA A 191 9.30 15.74 22.44
N PRO A 192 8.48 15.53 21.36
CA PRO A 192 8.62 14.37 20.47
C PRO A 192 9.99 14.20 19.84
N GLY A 193 10.64 15.27 19.40
CA GLY A 193 11.98 15.21 18.82
C GLY A 193 13.06 14.84 19.86
N VAL A 194 12.92 15.29 21.10
CA VAL A 194 13.84 14.96 22.21
C VAL A 194 13.67 13.50 22.59
N ALA A 195 12.44 13.02 22.71
CA ALA A 195 12.12 11.61 22.99
C ALA A 195 12.78 10.69 21.96
N LEU A 196 12.63 11.00 20.66
CA LEU A 196 13.26 10.22 19.59
C LEU A 196 14.78 10.18 19.72
N LEU A 197 15.44 11.34 19.89
CA LEU A 197 16.90 11.40 19.97
C LEU A 197 17.46 10.67 21.21
N ASN A 198 16.78 10.74 22.34
CA ASN A 198 17.19 10.02 23.55
C ASN A 198 17.11 8.50 23.33
N ARG A 199 15.99 7.99 22.84
CA ARG A 199 15.80 6.56 22.61
C ARG A 199 16.69 6.00 21.50
N ALA A 200 16.96 6.78 20.46
CA ALA A 200 17.85 6.36 19.38
C ALA A 200 19.30 6.12 19.82
N ARG A 201 19.76 6.81 20.87
CA ARG A 201 21.11 6.61 21.47
C ARG A 201 21.24 5.29 22.19
N GLU A 202 20.14 4.73 22.68
CA GLU A 202 20.11 3.44 23.40
C GLU A 202 20.24 2.25 22.44
N ILE A 203 20.04 2.44 21.12
CA ILE A 203 20.11 1.37 20.14
C ILE A 203 21.57 1.14 19.71
N PRO A 204 22.11 -0.06 19.96
CA PRO A 204 23.49 -0.36 19.62
C PRO A 204 23.70 -0.41 18.09
N SER A 205 24.87 0.00 17.63
CA SER A 205 25.31 -0.25 16.27
C SER A 205 25.69 -1.72 16.12
N ARG A 206 25.04 -2.43 15.18
CA ARG A 206 25.37 -3.84 14.90
C ARG A 206 26.41 -4.00 13.80
N GLY A 207 26.84 -2.91 13.16
CA GLY A 207 27.70 -2.93 11.98
C GLY A 207 26.99 -3.50 10.72
N PRO A 208 27.57 -3.36 9.55
CA PRO A 208 27.11 -4.11 8.40
C PRO A 208 27.26 -5.61 8.67
N PRO A 209 26.32 -6.48 8.21
CA PRO A 209 26.49 -7.92 8.33
C PRO A 209 27.82 -8.33 7.71
N PRO A 210 28.54 -9.32 8.27
CA PRO A 210 29.77 -9.83 7.67
C PRO A 210 29.50 -10.20 6.22
N ALA A 211 30.38 -9.78 5.31
CA ALA A 211 30.28 -10.16 3.91
C ALA A 211 30.17 -11.68 3.82
N ALA A 212 29.20 -12.16 3.04
CA ALA A 212 29.05 -13.60 2.82
C ALA A 212 30.42 -14.18 2.41
N PRO A 213 30.86 -15.33 2.99
CA PRO A 213 32.13 -15.92 2.60
C PRO A 213 32.12 -16.14 1.08
N PRO A 214 33.22 -15.87 0.39
CA PRO A 214 33.28 -16.11 -1.05
C PRO A 214 32.90 -17.57 -1.30
N ALA A 215 31.99 -17.78 -2.25
CA ALA A 215 31.55 -19.12 -2.63
C ALA A 215 32.81 -19.96 -2.85
N SER A 216 32.97 -21.00 -2.01
CA SER A 216 34.09 -21.92 -2.07
C SER A 216 34.17 -22.42 -3.50
N SER A 217 35.20 -21.96 -4.24
CA SER A 217 35.52 -22.53 -5.54
C SER A 217 35.71 -24.04 -5.37
N ALA A 218 34.74 -24.79 -5.83
CA ALA A 218 34.81 -26.22 -5.89
C ALA A 218 36.17 -26.58 -6.55
N ARG A 219 37.05 -27.18 -5.78
CA ARG A 219 38.29 -27.80 -6.32
C ARG A 219 37.87 -28.78 -7.39
N PRO A 220 38.39 -28.69 -8.60
CA PRO A 220 38.23 -29.80 -9.55
C PRO A 220 38.91 -31.03 -8.97
N ASP A 221 38.10 -32.06 -8.83
CA ASP A 221 38.55 -33.40 -8.45
C ASP A 221 39.61 -33.87 -9.45
N ARG A 222 40.83 -34.00 -8.97
CA ARG A 222 41.94 -34.56 -9.71
C ARG A 222 41.84 -36.06 -9.56
N SER A 223 41.01 -36.69 -10.37
CA SER A 223 41.08 -38.12 -10.57
C SER A 223 42.41 -38.47 -11.19
N GLU A 224 43.31 -38.94 -10.35
CA GLU A 224 44.56 -39.58 -10.73
C GLU A 224 44.25 -40.85 -11.53
N ASN A 225 44.56 -40.77 -12.80
CA ASN A 225 44.60 -41.92 -13.67
C ASN A 225 45.95 -42.63 -13.45
N SER A 226 45.95 -43.69 -12.64
CA SER A 226 47.05 -44.63 -12.55
C SER A 226 46.71 -45.87 -13.34
N ASN A 227 47.44 -46.08 -14.43
CA ASN A 227 47.49 -47.31 -15.14
C ASN A 227 48.96 -47.71 -15.31
N PRO A 228 49.34 -48.94 -15.05
CA PRO A 228 50.40 -49.62 -15.77
C PRO A 228 49.88 -50.45 -16.91
#